data_2d71eea6c801330964b298b0eac648d0
#
_entry.id   2d71eea6c801330964b298b0eac648d0
#
_cell.length_a   1.000
_cell.length_b   1.000
_cell.length_c   1.000
_cell.angle_alpha   90.00
_cell.angle_beta   90.00
_cell.angle_gamma   90.00
#
_symmetry.space_group_name_H-M   'P 1'
#
loop_
_entity.id
_entity.type
_entity.pdbx_description
1 polymer ?
#
loop_
_entity_poly.entity_id
_entity_poly.type
_entity_poly.pdbx_seq_one_letter_code
_entity_poly.pdbx_strand_id
1 'polypeptide(L)'
;MIENSKKPIPVLVSGALGRMGSEVVNTVLNSTDCELVAAIDINEKNNGSNISELLKVKDCDVFVSNDFEGTLCSVSQNYRNENIKPVLVDFTHPDSVYENTRSAIAYGVSPVVGTTGLSPSQIQDLSVFAQKASVGCAIIPNSVSYTHLTLPTIYSV
;
A
#
# COMPACT_ATOMS: atom_id res chain seq x y z
N MET A 1 -34.17 -8.49 4.81
CA MET A 1 -32.97 -8.76 4.03
C MET A 1 -31.83 -8.03 4.69
N ILE A 2 -30.91 -8.76 5.28
CA ILE A 2 -29.67 -8.16 5.81
C ILE A 2 -28.79 -7.97 4.56
N GLU A 3 -28.70 -6.74 4.06
CA GLU A 3 -27.65 -6.39 3.10
C GLU A 3 -26.31 -6.66 3.78
N ASN A 4 -25.64 -7.70 3.34
CA ASN A 4 -24.29 -8.01 3.73
C ASN A 4 -23.38 -7.01 3.01
N SER A 5 -23.42 -5.74 3.44
CA SER A 5 -22.56 -4.71 2.88
C SER A 5 -21.10 -5.10 3.23
N LYS A 6 -20.40 -5.60 2.24
CA LYS A 6 -18.99 -5.94 2.34
C LYS A 6 -18.25 -4.67 2.77
N LYS A 7 -17.58 -4.71 3.92
CA LYS A 7 -16.74 -3.58 4.37
C LYS A 7 -15.69 -3.26 3.31
N PRO A 8 -15.41 -1.98 3.03
CA PRO A 8 -14.38 -1.60 2.08
C PRO A 8 -13.00 -2.07 2.55
N ILE A 9 -12.12 -2.34 1.60
CA ILE A 9 -10.73 -2.71 1.88
C ILE A 9 -9.97 -1.47 2.33
N PRO A 10 -9.38 -1.47 3.53
CA PRO A 10 -8.58 -0.35 4.00
C PRO A 10 -7.25 -0.29 3.23
N VAL A 11 -6.97 0.84 2.61
CA VAL A 11 -5.80 1.06 1.75
C VAL A 11 -4.91 2.16 2.32
N LEU A 12 -3.63 1.83 2.47
CA LEU A 12 -2.56 2.79 2.72
C LEU A 12 -1.84 3.04 1.39
N VAL A 13 -1.46 4.28 1.12
CA VAL A 13 -0.65 4.61 -0.06
C VAL A 13 0.69 5.20 0.39
N SER A 14 1.80 4.58 -0.01
CA SER A 14 3.15 5.08 0.21
C SER A 14 3.72 5.66 -1.09
N GLY A 15 4.37 6.82 -0.99
CA GLY A 15 4.66 7.68 -2.13
C GLY A 15 3.40 8.40 -2.63
N ALA A 16 2.51 8.76 -1.69
CA ALA A 16 1.16 9.26 -1.97
C ALA A 16 1.13 10.58 -2.76
N LEU A 17 2.15 11.41 -2.65
CA LEU A 17 2.27 12.68 -3.36
C LEU A 17 3.03 12.56 -4.69
N GLY A 18 3.58 11.38 -4.98
CA GLY A 18 4.21 11.10 -6.25
C GLY A 18 3.20 10.96 -7.39
N ARG A 19 3.71 10.89 -8.62
CA ARG A 19 2.89 10.81 -9.82
C ARG A 19 1.93 9.61 -9.80
N MET A 20 2.42 8.41 -9.52
CA MET A 20 1.59 7.21 -9.47
C MET A 20 0.79 7.10 -8.17
N GLY A 21 1.41 7.46 -7.03
CA GLY A 21 0.73 7.41 -5.74
C GLY A 21 -0.49 8.33 -5.68
N SER A 22 -0.41 9.53 -6.24
CA SER A 22 -1.55 10.45 -6.32
C SER A 22 -2.72 9.92 -7.15
N GLU A 23 -2.44 9.21 -8.24
CA GLU A 23 -3.46 8.54 -9.05
C GLU A 23 -4.14 7.39 -8.27
N VAL A 24 -3.36 6.64 -7.49
CA VAL A 24 -3.91 5.60 -6.60
C VAL A 24 -4.81 6.21 -5.53
N VAL A 25 -4.36 7.30 -4.88
CA VAL A 25 -5.18 8.02 -3.89
C VAL A 25 -6.51 8.45 -4.50
N ASN A 26 -6.48 9.09 -5.66
CA ASN A 26 -7.70 9.53 -6.36
C ASN A 26 -8.61 8.34 -6.72
N THR A 27 -8.04 7.24 -7.19
CA THR A 27 -8.79 6.02 -7.54
C THR A 27 -9.46 5.41 -6.32
N VAL A 28 -8.74 5.29 -5.20
CA VAL A 28 -9.28 4.75 -3.94
C VAL A 28 -10.42 5.62 -3.40
N LEU A 29 -10.25 6.94 -3.40
CA LEU A 29 -11.28 7.87 -2.92
C LEU A 29 -12.57 7.85 -3.76
N ASN A 30 -12.50 7.42 -5.01
CA ASN A 30 -13.66 7.26 -5.89
C ASN A 30 -14.19 5.80 -5.94
N SER A 31 -13.58 4.88 -5.21
CA SER A 31 -14.02 3.48 -5.12
C SER A 31 -15.07 3.30 -4.03
N THR A 32 -16.00 2.37 -4.24
CA THR A 32 -16.93 1.89 -3.22
C THR A 32 -16.39 0.68 -2.46
N ASP A 33 -15.40 -0.01 -3.02
CA ASP A 33 -14.84 -1.25 -2.49
C ASP A 33 -13.56 -1.03 -1.66
N CYS A 34 -13.02 0.19 -1.70
CA CYS A 34 -11.79 0.57 -0.99
C CYS A 34 -12.01 1.84 -0.18
N GLU A 35 -11.27 1.95 0.91
CA GLU A 35 -11.24 3.13 1.79
C GLU A 35 -9.80 3.57 2.00
N LEU A 36 -9.49 4.84 1.75
CA LEU A 36 -8.18 5.40 2.06
C LEU A 36 -8.07 5.62 3.57
N VAL A 37 -7.15 4.91 4.22
CA VAL A 37 -6.95 5.00 5.67
C VAL A 37 -5.63 5.66 6.07
N ALA A 38 -4.66 5.72 5.15
CA ALA A 38 -3.40 6.43 5.37
C ALA A 38 -2.75 6.85 4.05
N ALA A 39 -2.04 7.97 4.11
CA ALA A 39 -1.19 8.48 3.04
C ALA A 39 0.20 8.76 3.60
N ILE A 40 1.22 8.16 3.01
CA ILE A 40 2.60 8.24 3.48
C ILE A 40 3.45 8.88 2.38
N ASP A 41 4.24 9.88 2.76
CA ASP A 41 5.21 10.51 1.87
C ASP A 41 6.38 11.08 2.66
N ILE A 42 7.59 10.96 2.14
CA ILE A 42 8.82 11.40 2.82
C ILE A 42 9.00 12.93 2.87
N ASN A 43 8.19 13.68 2.16
CA ASN A 43 8.31 15.13 2.11
C ASN A 43 7.85 15.78 3.42
N GLU A 44 8.81 16.20 4.24
CA GLU A 44 8.55 16.81 5.55
C GLU A 44 7.64 18.04 5.49
N LYS A 45 7.69 18.81 4.40
CA LYS A 45 6.86 20.02 4.23
C LYS A 45 5.37 19.72 4.20
N ASN A 46 5.00 18.53 3.78
CA ASN A 46 3.61 18.11 3.63
C ASN A 46 3.13 17.24 4.81
N ASN A 47 4.02 16.94 5.76
CA ASN A 47 3.66 16.16 6.93
C ASN A 47 2.56 16.85 7.75
N GLY A 48 1.48 16.13 8.05
CA GLY A 48 0.32 16.66 8.76
C GLY A 48 -0.66 17.47 7.89
N SER A 49 -0.43 17.60 6.59
CA SER A 49 -1.36 18.26 5.67
C SER A 49 -2.42 17.29 5.17
N ASN A 50 -3.64 17.80 4.94
CA ASN A 50 -4.71 16.98 4.38
C ASN A 50 -4.40 16.59 2.93
N ILE A 51 -4.49 15.28 2.61
CA ILE A 51 -4.13 14.76 1.30
C ILE A 51 -5.09 15.24 0.20
N SER A 52 -6.37 15.42 0.50
CA SER A 52 -7.35 15.87 -0.48
C SER A 52 -7.13 17.33 -0.89
N GLU A 53 -6.70 18.18 0.04
CA GLU A 53 -6.34 19.57 -0.24
C GLU A 53 -5.07 19.66 -1.11
N LEU A 54 -4.04 18.85 -0.77
CA LEU A 54 -2.78 18.83 -1.52
C LEU A 54 -2.97 18.36 -2.97
N LEU A 55 -3.77 17.33 -3.17
CA LEU A 55 -3.99 16.72 -4.49
C LEU A 55 -5.19 17.30 -5.25
N LYS A 56 -6.02 18.14 -4.60
CA LYS A 56 -7.26 18.71 -5.15
C LYS A 56 -8.21 17.61 -5.66
N VAL A 57 -8.38 16.57 -4.85
CA VAL A 57 -9.24 15.42 -5.13
C VAL A 57 -10.46 15.42 -4.19
N LYS A 58 -11.29 14.37 -4.26
CA LYS A 58 -12.44 14.19 -3.39
C LYS A 58 -12.05 14.32 -1.92
N ASP A 59 -12.83 15.09 -1.18
CA ASP A 59 -12.59 15.39 0.23
C ASP A 59 -12.52 14.14 1.13
N CYS A 60 -11.55 14.12 2.03
CA CYS A 60 -11.35 13.05 3.00
C CYS A 60 -10.57 13.55 4.23
N ASP A 61 -10.69 12.84 5.34
CA ASP A 61 -10.01 13.16 6.62
C ASP A 61 -8.67 12.41 6.77
N VAL A 62 -7.92 12.24 5.69
CA VAL A 62 -6.61 11.59 5.72
C VAL A 62 -5.50 12.63 5.61
N PHE A 63 -4.57 12.58 6.56
CA PHE A 63 -3.42 13.48 6.61
C PHE A 63 -2.14 12.74 6.21
N VAL A 64 -1.27 13.42 5.51
CA VAL A 64 0.02 12.87 5.08
C VAL A 64 0.92 12.66 6.29
N SER A 65 1.52 11.49 6.40
CA SER A 65 2.52 11.14 7.41
C SER A 65 3.86 10.86 6.76
N ASN A 66 4.95 11.35 7.35
CA ASN A 66 6.31 10.96 6.98
C ASN A 66 6.87 9.83 7.87
N ASP A 67 6.08 9.37 8.83
CA ASP A 67 6.42 8.23 9.70
C ASP A 67 5.82 6.93 9.15
N PHE A 68 6.61 6.22 8.35
CA PHE A 68 6.18 4.97 7.70
C PHE A 68 5.85 3.88 8.72
N GLU A 69 6.76 3.61 9.65
CA GLU A 69 6.62 2.54 10.64
C GLU A 69 5.49 2.82 11.62
N GLY A 70 5.41 4.05 12.14
CA GLY A 70 4.33 4.45 13.05
C GLY A 70 2.96 4.35 12.39
N THR A 71 2.86 4.71 11.11
CA THR A 71 1.63 4.59 10.32
C THR A 71 1.22 3.13 10.13
N LEU A 72 2.15 2.24 9.76
CA LEU A 72 1.90 0.80 9.65
C LEU A 72 1.43 0.21 10.99
N CYS A 73 2.12 0.56 12.07
CA CYS A 73 1.78 0.11 13.42
C CYS A 73 0.35 0.51 13.80
N SER A 74 0.01 1.78 13.62
CA SER A 74 -1.31 2.33 13.94
C SER A 74 -2.42 1.64 13.14
N VAL A 75 -2.25 1.52 11.83
CA VAL A 75 -3.25 0.86 10.96
C VAL A 75 -3.36 -0.62 11.31
N SER A 76 -2.25 -1.32 11.53
CA SER A 76 -2.26 -2.73 11.93
C SER A 76 -3.05 -2.96 13.22
N GLN A 77 -2.89 -2.07 14.22
CA GLN A 77 -3.64 -2.17 15.47
C GLN A 77 -5.14 -1.91 15.27
N ASN A 78 -5.51 -0.90 14.49
CA ASN A 78 -6.90 -0.54 14.23
C ASN A 78 -7.69 -1.67 13.55
N TYR A 79 -7.04 -2.45 12.71
CA TYR A 79 -7.66 -3.54 11.95
C TYR A 79 -7.34 -4.95 12.48
N ARG A 80 -6.68 -5.05 13.65
CA ARG A 80 -6.23 -6.33 14.22
C ARG A 80 -7.35 -7.34 14.41
N ASN A 81 -8.53 -6.87 14.82
CA ASN A 81 -9.69 -7.71 15.11
C ASN A 81 -10.70 -7.76 13.97
N GLU A 82 -10.37 -7.14 12.83
CA GLU A 82 -11.22 -7.14 11.66
C GLU A 82 -10.91 -8.33 10.74
N ASN A 83 -11.93 -8.84 10.07
CA ASN A 83 -11.74 -9.91 9.08
C ASN A 83 -11.12 -9.42 7.76
N ILE A 84 -10.90 -8.11 7.64
CA ILE A 84 -10.33 -7.49 6.44
C ILE A 84 -8.91 -7.05 6.78
N LYS A 85 -7.95 -7.48 5.95
CA LYS A 85 -6.55 -7.08 6.08
C LYS A 85 -6.31 -5.76 5.35
N PRO A 86 -5.62 -4.78 5.98
CA PRO A 86 -5.19 -3.57 5.28
C PRO A 86 -4.23 -3.90 4.15
N VAL A 87 -4.27 -3.08 3.11
CA VAL A 87 -3.41 -3.20 1.94
C VAL A 87 -2.54 -1.95 1.82
N LEU A 88 -1.24 -2.12 1.70
CA LEU A 88 -0.30 -1.05 1.39
C LEU A 88 -0.04 -1.04 -0.12
N VAL A 89 -0.32 0.06 -0.80
CA VAL A 89 0.11 0.29 -2.18
C VAL A 89 1.37 1.13 -2.17
N ASP A 90 2.49 0.58 -2.66
CA ASP A 90 3.81 1.22 -2.63
C ASP A 90 4.24 1.70 -4.02
N PHE A 91 4.38 3.02 -4.15
CA PHE A 91 4.98 3.71 -5.29
C PHE A 91 6.08 4.67 -4.82
N THR A 92 7.04 4.15 -4.07
CA THR A 92 8.17 4.90 -3.51
C THR A 92 9.41 4.84 -4.40
N HIS A 93 10.57 4.65 -3.82
CA HIS A 93 11.85 4.62 -4.51
C HIS A 93 12.45 3.20 -4.49
N PRO A 94 13.21 2.78 -5.52
CA PRO A 94 13.89 1.48 -5.56
C PRO A 94 14.75 1.17 -4.33
N ASP A 95 15.36 2.18 -3.71
CA ASP A 95 16.22 2.00 -2.54
C ASP A 95 15.44 1.68 -1.26
N SER A 96 14.17 2.04 -1.19
CA SER A 96 13.32 1.83 0.00
C SER A 96 12.31 0.70 -0.14
N VAL A 97 12.01 0.26 -1.35
CA VAL A 97 10.93 -0.68 -1.63
C VAL A 97 11.07 -2.02 -0.91
N TYR A 98 12.28 -2.54 -0.79
CA TYR A 98 12.52 -3.82 -0.11
C TYR A 98 12.17 -3.72 1.38
N GLU A 99 12.71 -2.73 2.08
CA GLU A 99 12.46 -2.53 3.51
C GLU A 99 10.98 -2.16 3.78
N ASN A 100 10.40 -1.31 2.95
CA ASN A 100 8.98 -0.97 3.05
C ASN A 100 8.07 -2.20 2.94
N THR A 101 8.35 -3.05 1.95
CA THR A 101 7.58 -4.29 1.73
C THR A 101 7.75 -5.25 2.89
N ARG A 102 8.98 -5.40 3.38
CA ARG A 102 9.30 -6.26 4.52
C ARG A 102 8.58 -5.79 5.79
N SER A 103 8.63 -4.49 6.07
CA SER A 103 7.92 -3.89 7.21
C SER A 103 6.41 -4.09 7.10
N ALA A 104 5.80 -3.85 5.95
CA ALA A 104 4.37 -4.09 5.75
C ALA A 104 3.97 -5.53 6.10
N ILE A 105 4.71 -6.51 5.60
CA ILE A 105 4.50 -7.93 5.91
C ILE A 105 4.62 -8.19 7.42
N ALA A 106 5.63 -7.62 8.06
CA ALA A 106 5.86 -7.79 9.50
C ALA A 106 4.69 -7.25 10.35
N TYR A 107 4.06 -6.15 9.93
CA TYR A 107 2.87 -5.59 10.58
C TYR A 107 1.55 -6.27 10.16
N GLY A 108 1.58 -7.27 9.30
CA GLY A 108 0.38 -7.96 8.82
C GLY A 108 -0.43 -7.14 7.81
N VAL A 109 0.18 -6.14 7.19
CA VAL A 109 -0.38 -5.33 6.12
C VAL A 109 0.05 -5.93 4.78
N SER A 110 -0.90 -6.19 3.89
CA SER A 110 -0.65 -6.84 2.60
C SER A 110 -0.07 -5.86 1.58
N PRO A 111 1.21 -5.98 1.17
CA PRO A 111 1.78 -5.03 0.21
C PRO A 111 1.39 -5.35 -1.23
N VAL A 112 1.06 -4.31 -1.97
CA VAL A 112 0.96 -4.27 -3.44
C VAL A 112 2.02 -3.30 -3.94
N VAL A 113 3.09 -3.84 -4.49
CA VAL A 113 4.30 -3.09 -4.83
C VAL A 113 4.30 -2.74 -6.32
N GLY A 114 4.21 -1.45 -6.62
CA GLY A 114 4.35 -0.90 -7.97
C GLY A 114 5.74 -0.31 -8.24
N THR A 115 6.56 -0.15 -7.20
CA THR A 115 7.94 0.33 -7.31
C THR A 115 8.84 -0.71 -7.95
N THR A 116 9.68 -0.29 -8.89
CA THR A 116 10.72 -1.15 -9.49
C THR A 116 11.99 -1.19 -8.65
N GLY A 117 12.89 -2.14 -8.93
CA GLY A 117 14.22 -2.18 -8.32
C GLY A 117 14.47 -3.34 -7.37
N LEU A 118 13.47 -4.19 -7.12
CA LEU A 118 13.69 -5.44 -6.36
C LEU A 118 14.49 -6.44 -7.21
N SER A 119 15.57 -6.97 -6.62
CA SER A 119 16.34 -8.05 -7.22
C SER A 119 15.60 -9.39 -7.10
N PRO A 120 15.93 -10.40 -7.95
CA PRO A 120 15.34 -11.74 -7.82
C PRO A 120 15.54 -12.36 -6.43
N SER A 121 16.67 -12.13 -5.78
CA SER A 121 16.95 -12.63 -4.42
C SER A 121 16.07 -11.94 -3.37
N GLN A 122 15.83 -10.63 -3.50
CA GLN A 122 14.93 -9.89 -2.63
C GLN A 122 13.47 -10.35 -2.79
N ILE A 123 13.04 -10.58 -4.02
CA ILE A 123 11.69 -11.12 -4.31
C ILE A 123 11.52 -12.49 -3.66
N GLN A 124 12.54 -13.36 -3.78
CA GLN A 124 12.51 -14.68 -3.16
C GLN A 124 12.44 -14.59 -1.63
N ASP A 125 13.23 -13.70 -1.01
CA ASP A 125 13.22 -13.49 0.44
C ASP A 125 11.86 -12.98 0.93
N LEU A 126 11.30 -11.98 0.24
CA LEU A 126 9.96 -11.44 0.54
C LEU A 126 8.86 -12.51 0.39
N SER A 127 8.97 -13.37 -0.62
CA SER A 127 8.06 -14.50 -0.83
C SER A 127 8.04 -15.44 0.36
N VAL A 128 9.21 -15.87 0.78
CA VAL A 128 9.36 -16.78 1.95
C VAL A 128 8.85 -16.11 3.22
N PHE A 129 9.15 -14.84 3.41
CA PHE A 129 8.73 -14.09 4.58
C PHE A 129 7.20 -13.91 4.61
N ALA A 130 6.60 -13.51 3.49
CA ALA A 130 5.14 -13.36 3.36
C ALA A 130 4.41 -14.67 3.63
N GLN A 131 4.92 -15.78 3.10
CA GLN A 131 4.37 -17.11 3.33
C GLN A 131 4.41 -17.49 4.82
N LYS A 132 5.54 -17.28 5.49
CA LYS A 132 5.69 -17.56 6.95
C LYS A 132 4.78 -16.67 7.79
N ALA A 133 4.57 -15.43 7.40
CA ALA A 133 3.70 -14.49 8.10
C ALA A 133 2.22 -14.66 7.76
N SER A 134 1.87 -15.50 6.78
CA SER A 134 0.51 -15.65 6.23
C SER A 134 -0.08 -14.31 5.76
N VAL A 135 0.75 -13.50 5.11
CA VAL A 135 0.38 -12.18 4.54
C VAL A 135 0.44 -12.25 3.02
N GLY A 136 -0.62 -11.83 2.36
CA GLY A 136 -0.62 -11.70 0.89
C GLY A 136 0.36 -10.61 0.45
N CYS A 137 1.11 -10.86 -0.62
CA CYS A 137 2.04 -9.89 -1.20
C CYS A 137 1.95 -9.96 -2.72
N ALA A 138 1.80 -8.82 -3.37
CA ALA A 138 1.83 -8.70 -4.83
C ALA A 138 2.93 -7.73 -5.26
N ILE A 139 3.79 -8.17 -6.15
CA ILE A 139 4.83 -7.33 -6.74
C ILE A 139 4.52 -7.21 -8.22
N ILE A 140 4.23 -5.98 -8.67
CA ILE A 140 3.82 -5.66 -10.04
C ILE A 140 4.92 -4.82 -10.66
N PRO A 141 5.86 -5.41 -11.41
CA PRO A 141 6.89 -4.64 -12.07
C PRO A 141 6.26 -3.73 -13.13
N ASN A 142 6.31 -2.43 -12.89
CA ASN A 142 5.85 -1.44 -13.85
C ASN A 142 6.96 -1.15 -14.85
N SER A 143 7.03 -1.94 -15.91
CA SER A 143 7.90 -1.58 -17.03
C SER A 143 7.07 -1.30 -18.27
N VAL A 144 7.20 -0.08 -18.75
CA VAL A 144 6.52 0.49 -19.91
C VAL A 144 6.91 -0.21 -21.23
N SER A 145 7.80 -1.21 -21.18
CA SER A 145 8.42 -1.86 -22.35
C SER A 145 8.04 -3.31 -22.57
N TYR A 146 7.01 -3.86 -21.89
CA TYR A 146 6.69 -5.29 -22.04
C TYR A 146 5.56 -5.56 -23.00
N THR A 147 5.88 -6.30 -24.05
CA THR A 147 4.93 -7.00 -24.91
C THR A 147 4.38 -8.28 -24.26
N HIS A 148 4.89 -8.71 -23.11
CA HIS A 148 4.44 -9.87 -22.35
C HIS A 148 4.41 -9.57 -20.86
N LEU A 149 3.20 -9.53 -20.28
CA LEU A 149 2.97 -9.50 -18.84
C LEU A 149 3.18 -10.92 -18.26
N THR A 150 4.36 -11.17 -17.71
CA THR A 150 4.54 -12.22 -16.72
C THR A 150 4.37 -11.57 -15.35
N LEU A 151 3.24 -11.80 -14.72
CA LEU A 151 3.02 -11.46 -13.32
C LEU A 151 3.65 -12.57 -12.46
N PRO A 152 4.76 -12.31 -11.75
CA PRO A 152 5.13 -13.20 -10.66
C PRO A 152 4.11 -12.94 -9.54
N THR A 153 3.03 -13.68 -9.58
CA THR A 153 2.05 -13.67 -8.50
C THR A 153 2.57 -14.61 -7.43
N ILE A 154 2.97 -14.03 -6.30
CA ILE A 154 3.25 -14.81 -5.11
C ILE A 154 1.91 -15.03 -4.43
N TYR A 155 1.29 -16.18 -4.65
CA TYR A 155 0.14 -16.60 -3.88
C TYR A 155 0.63 -17.24 -2.58
N SER A 156 0.34 -16.58 -1.47
CA SER A 156 0.25 -17.26 -0.18
C SER A 156 -1.22 -17.61 0.02
N VAL A 157 -1.52 -18.87 -0.04
CA VAL A 157 -2.82 -19.40 0.36
C VAL A 157 -2.79 -19.63 1.87
#